data_ccc45232cc8a8a1a7856cf0e5ce769ab
#
_entry.id   ccc45232cc8a8a1a7856cf0e5ce769ab
#
_cell.length_a   1.000
_cell.length_b   1.000
_cell.length_c   1.000
_cell.angle_alpha   90.00
_cell.angle_beta   90.00
_cell.angle_gamma   90.00
#
_symmetry.space_group_name_H-M   'P 1'
#
loop_
_entity.id
_entity.type
_entity.pdbx_description
1 polymer ?
#
loop_
_entity_poly.entity_id
_entity_poly.type
_entity_poly.pdbx_seq_one_letter_code
_entity_poly.pdbx_strand_id
1 'polypeptide(L)'
;MFHSNKFISLKENIYKLNPKVNLIVVSKNQTMDKLVPIINAKQIHFGENRVQEAIQKWKTTKDQSADLKFHLIGKLQSNKAKEAFDFFDYVHSLDSEKLAQIFHKLESNSTKRMKYFIQVNIGNETQKSGVAIDNVDAFIKFCIFDLRLDVIGLMCIPPAISNVDHYFKKLSEIASHNNLKELSMGMSNDYEIAIKYGATYVRIGSAIFN
;
A
#
# COMPACT_ATOMS: atom_id res chain seq x y z
N MET A 1 -9.57 -13.02 20.99
CA MET A 1 -9.46 -14.39 20.45
C MET A 1 -10.02 -14.53 19.02
N PHE A 2 -11.24 -14.07 18.75
CA PHE A 2 -11.90 -14.28 17.45
C PHE A 2 -11.15 -13.67 16.23
N HIS A 3 -10.67 -12.44 16.33
CA HIS A 3 -9.92 -11.78 15.24
C HIS A 3 -8.54 -12.42 14.97
N SER A 4 -7.91 -12.95 16.00
CA SER A 4 -6.62 -13.64 15.87
C SER A 4 -6.75 -14.91 15.03
N ASN A 5 -7.83 -15.70 15.21
CA ASN A 5 -8.06 -16.92 14.44
C ASN A 5 -8.35 -16.62 12.97
N LYS A 6 -9.19 -15.60 12.68
CA LYS A 6 -9.43 -15.15 11.30
C LYS A 6 -8.15 -14.69 10.63
N PHE A 7 -7.32 -13.93 11.34
CA PHE A 7 -6.03 -13.46 10.83
C PHE A 7 -5.10 -14.64 10.51
N ILE A 8 -4.97 -15.62 11.41
CA ILE A 8 -4.09 -16.79 11.21
C ILE A 8 -4.55 -17.58 9.99
N SER A 9 -5.83 -17.94 9.90
CA SER A 9 -6.39 -18.66 8.75
C SER A 9 -6.18 -17.92 7.44
N LEU A 10 -6.37 -16.60 7.43
CA LEU A 10 -6.13 -15.77 6.26
C LEU A 10 -4.66 -15.77 5.84
N LYS A 11 -3.75 -15.62 6.82
CA LYS A 11 -2.30 -15.63 6.56
C LYS A 11 -1.84 -16.98 6.00
N GLU A 12 -2.36 -18.09 6.51
CA GLU A 12 -2.10 -19.42 5.99
C GLU A 12 -2.63 -19.60 4.56
N ASN A 13 -3.81 -19.06 4.27
CA ASN A 13 -4.39 -19.13 2.92
C ASN A 13 -3.55 -18.34 1.90
N ILE A 14 -3.15 -17.13 2.26
CA ILE A 14 -2.24 -16.33 1.43
C ILE A 14 -0.92 -17.05 1.21
N TYR A 15 -0.34 -17.64 2.26
CA TYR A 15 0.92 -18.38 2.17
C TYR A 15 0.81 -19.61 1.23
N LYS A 16 -0.32 -20.33 1.27
CA LYS A 16 -0.58 -21.46 0.35
C LYS A 16 -0.68 -21.01 -1.11
N LEU A 17 -1.28 -19.85 -1.35
CA LEU A 17 -1.40 -19.30 -2.71
C LEU A 17 -0.06 -18.80 -3.24
N ASN A 18 0.67 -18.04 -2.45
CA ASN A 18 2.02 -17.57 -2.77
C ASN A 18 2.75 -17.10 -1.49
N PRO A 19 3.79 -17.82 -1.03
CA PRO A 19 4.50 -17.49 0.21
C PRO A 19 5.30 -16.18 0.16
N LYS A 20 5.46 -15.58 -1.02
CA LYS A 20 6.17 -14.30 -1.20
C LYS A 20 5.26 -13.08 -1.07
N VAL A 21 3.95 -13.28 -0.92
CA VAL A 21 2.99 -12.17 -0.79
C VAL A 21 3.02 -11.59 0.62
N ASN A 22 3.15 -10.28 0.70
CA ASN A 22 3.06 -9.53 1.94
C ASN A 22 1.61 -9.18 2.25
N LEU A 23 1.10 -9.63 3.40
CA LEU A 23 -0.19 -9.20 3.92
C LEU A 23 -0.03 -7.86 4.63
N ILE A 24 -0.66 -6.81 4.14
CA ILE A 24 -0.84 -5.55 4.85
C ILE A 24 -2.17 -5.64 5.62
N VAL A 25 -2.09 -5.66 6.95
CA VAL A 25 -3.27 -5.59 7.82
C VAL A 25 -3.77 -4.15 7.83
N VAL A 26 -4.95 -3.91 7.26
CA VAL A 26 -5.57 -2.59 7.21
C VAL A 26 -6.21 -2.30 8.56
N SER A 27 -5.54 -1.46 9.35
CA SER A 27 -5.88 -1.19 10.75
C SER A 27 -6.70 0.09 10.97
N LYS A 28 -7.14 0.76 9.89
CA LYS A 28 -8.03 1.93 10.01
C LYS A 28 -9.26 1.61 10.87
N ASN A 29 -9.67 2.54 11.72
CA ASN A 29 -10.81 2.40 12.62
C ASN A 29 -10.72 1.23 13.63
N GLN A 30 -9.56 0.59 13.79
CA GLN A 30 -9.36 -0.47 14.77
C GLN A 30 -8.62 0.06 16.00
N THR A 31 -9.01 -0.45 17.18
CA THR A 31 -8.35 -0.15 18.46
C THR A 31 -7.10 -1.03 18.65
N MET A 32 -6.19 -0.58 19.51
CA MET A 32 -4.97 -1.35 19.82
C MET A 32 -5.25 -2.72 20.41
N ASP A 33 -6.32 -2.88 21.20
CA ASP A 33 -6.73 -4.18 21.78
C ASP A 33 -6.94 -5.27 20.72
N LYS A 34 -7.44 -4.87 19.53
CA LYS A 34 -7.60 -5.79 18.40
C LYS A 34 -6.29 -6.02 17.63
N LEU A 35 -5.37 -5.08 17.69
CA LEU A 35 -4.11 -5.11 16.93
C LEU A 35 -2.99 -5.83 17.69
N VAL A 36 -2.92 -5.70 19.00
CA VAL A 36 -1.89 -6.34 19.85
C VAL A 36 -1.81 -7.86 19.62
N PRO A 37 -2.91 -8.63 19.57
CA PRO A 37 -2.83 -10.06 19.26
C PRO A 37 -2.24 -10.36 17.87
N ILE A 38 -2.48 -9.50 16.89
CA ILE A 38 -1.96 -9.62 15.52
C ILE A 38 -0.47 -9.30 15.48
N ILE A 39 -0.02 -8.28 16.21
CA ILE A 39 1.40 -7.95 16.40
C ILE A 39 2.14 -9.13 17.07
N ASN A 40 1.55 -9.69 18.13
CA ASN A 40 2.11 -10.85 18.83
C ASN A 40 2.21 -12.10 17.94
N ALA A 41 1.33 -12.22 16.94
CA ALA A 41 1.39 -13.26 15.91
C ALA A 41 2.42 -12.93 14.78
N LYS A 42 3.35 -12.00 15.06
CA LYS A 42 4.46 -11.63 14.18
C LYS A 42 4.00 -11.03 12.84
N GLN A 43 2.93 -10.25 12.87
CA GLN A 43 2.59 -9.40 11.73
C GLN A 43 3.47 -8.16 11.73
N ILE A 44 4.02 -7.85 10.55
CA ILE A 44 4.98 -6.75 10.38
C ILE A 44 4.32 -5.57 9.66
N HIS A 45 3.52 -5.81 8.62
CA HIS A 45 3.00 -4.76 7.75
C HIS A 45 1.59 -4.32 8.16
N PHE A 46 1.43 -3.01 8.47
CA PHE A 46 0.16 -2.40 8.83
C PHE A 46 -0.15 -1.23 7.90
N GLY A 47 -1.42 -1.13 7.45
CA GLY A 47 -1.89 -0.11 6.53
C GLY A 47 -2.89 0.85 7.17
N GLU A 48 -2.67 2.14 6.95
CA GLU A 48 -3.54 3.22 7.41
C GLU A 48 -3.97 4.13 6.26
N ASN A 49 -5.17 4.69 6.38
CA ASN A 49 -5.70 5.57 5.34
C ASN A 49 -5.40 7.05 5.60
N ARG A 50 -5.18 7.44 6.85
CA ARG A 50 -5.04 8.84 7.27
C ARG A 50 -3.83 9.04 8.17
N VAL A 51 -3.05 10.07 7.87
CA VAL A 51 -1.77 10.33 8.55
C VAL A 51 -1.95 10.59 10.03
N GLN A 52 -2.87 11.49 10.41
CA GLN A 52 -3.06 11.87 11.81
C GLN A 52 -3.58 10.69 12.66
N GLU A 53 -4.53 9.92 12.15
CA GLU A 53 -5.06 8.75 12.83
C GLU A 53 -3.96 7.69 13.05
N ALA A 54 -3.09 7.51 12.05
CA ALA A 54 -1.94 6.60 12.16
C ALA A 54 -0.98 7.06 13.27
N ILE A 55 -0.57 8.32 13.24
CA ILE A 55 0.37 8.87 14.23
C ILE A 55 -0.20 8.73 15.64
N GLN A 56 -1.45 9.15 15.84
CA GLN A 56 -2.12 9.08 17.15
C GLN A 56 -2.19 7.64 17.69
N LYS A 57 -2.50 6.68 16.81
CA LYS A 57 -2.66 5.28 17.19
C LYS A 57 -1.32 4.57 17.44
N TRP A 58 -0.36 4.76 16.57
CA TRP A 58 0.80 3.90 16.46
C TRP A 58 2.10 4.48 17.03
N LYS A 59 2.15 5.78 17.40
CA LYS A 59 3.38 6.45 17.83
C LYS A 59 4.13 5.65 18.89
N THR A 60 3.49 5.36 20.01
CA THR A 60 4.13 4.63 21.12
C THR A 60 4.60 3.23 20.70
N THR A 61 3.80 2.51 19.92
CA THR A 61 4.13 1.15 19.45
C THR A 61 5.29 1.18 18.45
N LYS A 62 5.32 2.18 17.57
CA LYS A 62 6.40 2.36 16.60
C LYS A 62 7.73 2.64 17.28
N ASP A 63 7.73 3.48 18.31
CA ASP A 63 8.94 3.80 19.09
C ASP A 63 9.52 2.56 19.83
N GLN A 64 8.67 1.58 20.14
CA GLN A 64 9.03 0.34 20.83
C GLN A 64 9.34 -0.84 19.90
N SER A 65 9.05 -0.75 18.61
CA SER A 65 9.11 -1.89 17.68
C SER A 65 9.64 -1.46 16.30
N ALA A 66 10.95 -1.54 16.14
CA ALA A 66 11.61 -1.16 14.88
C ALA A 66 11.25 -2.05 13.69
N ASP A 67 10.73 -3.27 13.94
CA ASP A 67 10.38 -4.23 12.87
C ASP A 67 9.07 -3.91 12.16
N LEU A 68 8.19 -3.14 12.81
CA LEU A 68 6.90 -2.79 12.21
C LEU A 68 7.08 -1.87 11.01
N LYS A 69 6.33 -2.14 9.94
CA LYS A 69 6.32 -1.38 8.70
C LYS A 69 4.94 -0.76 8.49
N PHE A 70 4.93 0.56 8.38
CA PHE A 70 3.70 1.33 8.22
C PHE A 70 3.51 1.79 6.79
N HIS A 71 2.36 1.47 6.24
CA HIS A 71 1.97 1.77 4.87
C HIS A 71 0.85 2.81 4.86
N LEU A 72 1.07 3.95 4.20
CA LEU A 72 -0.01 4.86 3.85
C LEU A 72 -0.70 4.35 2.57
N ILE A 73 -1.92 3.88 2.71
CA ILE A 73 -2.69 3.28 1.61
C ILE A 73 -3.89 4.12 1.17
N GLY A 74 -4.19 5.20 1.89
CA GLY A 74 -5.22 6.17 1.54
C GLY A 74 -4.66 7.38 0.80
N LYS A 75 -5.55 8.19 0.21
CA LYS A 75 -5.17 9.42 -0.50
C LYS A 75 -4.41 10.38 0.42
N LEU A 76 -3.28 10.88 -0.07
CA LEU A 76 -2.44 11.84 0.67
C LEU A 76 -2.64 13.26 0.14
N GLN A 77 -2.99 14.16 1.04
CA GLN A 77 -2.97 15.59 0.76
C GLN A 77 -1.53 16.13 0.83
N SER A 78 -1.17 17.00 -0.10
CA SER A 78 0.20 17.56 -0.18
C SER A 78 0.67 18.25 1.10
N ASN A 79 -0.24 18.92 1.83
CA ASN A 79 0.07 19.58 3.11
C ASN A 79 0.36 18.60 4.26
N LYS A 80 0.09 17.31 4.07
CA LYS A 80 0.36 16.23 5.04
C LYS A 80 1.56 15.36 4.65
N ALA A 81 2.23 15.68 3.55
CA ALA A 81 3.34 14.89 3.03
C ALA A 81 4.53 14.85 4.00
N LYS A 82 4.83 15.95 4.72
CA LYS A 82 5.89 15.97 5.74
C LYS A 82 5.60 15.01 6.90
N GLU A 83 4.40 15.07 7.46
CA GLU A 83 3.99 14.17 8.55
C GLU A 83 3.97 12.71 8.07
N ALA A 84 3.54 12.46 6.83
CA ALA A 84 3.59 11.14 6.23
C ALA A 84 5.04 10.65 6.06
N PHE A 85 5.93 11.50 5.57
CA PHE A 85 7.35 11.19 5.44
C PHE A 85 7.99 10.82 6.78
N ASP A 86 7.70 11.56 7.82
CA ASP A 86 8.28 11.32 9.14
C ASP A 86 7.79 9.99 9.75
N PHE A 87 6.54 9.61 9.47
CA PHE A 87 5.92 8.46 10.12
C PHE A 87 5.95 7.15 9.30
N PHE A 88 5.59 7.17 8.02
CA PHE A 88 5.44 5.95 7.22
C PHE A 88 6.76 5.43 6.64
N ASP A 89 6.78 4.14 6.29
CA ASP A 89 7.86 3.48 5.56
C ASP A 89 7.52 3.35 4.08
N TYR A 90 6.21 3.25 3.76
CA TYR A 90 5.69 3.09 2.40
C TYR A 90 4.54 4.06 2.14
N VAL A 91 4.51 4.61 0.93
CA VAL A 91 3.35 5.35 0.39
C VAL A 91 2.82 4.62 -0.84
N HIS A 92 1.55 4.24 -0.81
CA HIS A 92 0.89 3.52 -1.91
C HIS A 92 0.07 4.45 -2.81
N SER A 93 -0.06 5.70 -2.45
CA SER A 93 -0.91 6.69 -3.10
C SER A 93 -0.12 7.82 -3.77
N LEU A 94 1.06 7.52 -4.32
CA LEU A 94 1.80 8.50 -5.11
C LEU A 94 1.12 8.66 -6.47
N ASP A 95 0.43 9.78 -6.69
CA ASP A 95 -0.47 9.97 -7.82
C ASP A 95 -0.33 11.31 -8.57
N SER A 96 0.66 12.14 -8.20
CA SER A 96 0.85 13.45 -8.82
C SER A 96 2.30 13.94 -8.76
N GLU A 97 2.72 14.71 -9.76
CA GLU A 97 4.05 15.33 -9.83
C GLU A 97 4.32 16.22 -8.61
N LYS A 98 3.32 17.00 -8.21
CA LYS A 98 3.41 17.85 -7.02
C LYS A 98 3.77 17.05 -5.77
N LEU A 99 3.14 15.91 -5.56
CA LEU A 99 3.40 15.07 -4.39
C LEU A 99 4.79 14.41 -4.49
N ALA A 100 5.17 13.95 -5.68
CA ALA A 100 6.48 13.37 -5.95
C ALA A 100 7.61 14.39 -5.70
N GLN A 101 7.47 15.62 -6.16
CA GLN A 101 8.43 16.72 -5.92
C GLN A 101 8.57 17.05 -4.42
N ILE A 102 7.47 17.01 -3.67
CA ILE A 102 7.53 17.23 -2.20
C ILE A 102 8.34 16.11 -1.54
N PHE A 103 8.10 14.86 -1.88
CA PHE A 103 8.88 13.74 -1.31
C PHE A 103 10.35 13.79 -1.71
N HIS A 104 10.66 14.09 -2.96
CA HIS A 104 12.04 14.32 -3.40
C HIS A 104 12.73 15.37 -2.55
N LYS A 105 12.10 16.53 -2.32
CA LYS A 105 12.65 17.59 -1.46
C LYS A 105 12.85 17.14 -0.01
N LEU A 106 11.92 16.38 0.54
CA LEU A 106 12.04 15.84 1.90
C LEU A 106 13.19 14.83 2.02
N GLU A 107 13.32 13.92 1.05
CA GLU A 107 14.41 12.95 1.01
C GLU A 107 15.77 13.59 0.77
N SER A 108 15.88 14.63 -0.05
CA SER A 108 17.11 15.35 -0.31
C SER A 108 17.68 16.03 0.95
N ASN A 109 16.83 16.33 1.93
CA ASN A 109 17.19 16.93 3.20
C ASN A 109 17.22 15.92 4.38
N SER A 110 17.25 14.62 4.08
CA SER A 110 17.19 13.55 5.11
C SER A 110 18.01 12.34 4.70
N THR A 111 18.40 11.53 5.66
CA THR A 111 18.96 10.19 5.44
C THR A 111 17.87 9.13 5.27
N LYS A 112 16.63 9.44 5.67
CA LYS A 112 15.48 8.56 5.49
C LYS A 112 15.16 8.42 4.01
N ARG A 113 14.84 7.19 3.60
CA ARG A 113 14.29 6.85 2.29
C ARG A 113 12.99 6.10 2.50
N MET A 114 11.99 6.44 1.71
CA MET A 114 10.70 5.74 1.69
C MET A 114 10.60 4.86 0.45
N LYS A 115 9.67 3.92 0.47
CA LYS A 115 9.29 3.13 -0.69
C LYS A 115 7.96 3.59 -1.23
N TYR A 116 7.87 3.73 -2.54
CA TYR A 116 6.68 4.28 -3.20
C TYR A 116 6.04 3.28 -4.13
N PHE A 117 4.72 3.25 -4.08
CA PHE A 117 3.89 2.70 -5.14
C PHE A 117 3.19 3.85 -5.86
N ILE A 118 3.25 3.87 -7.18
CA ILE A 118 2.43 4.79 -7.96
C ILE A 118 1.02 4.23 -8.03
N GLN A 119 0.05 5.03 -7.59
CA GLN A 119 -1.36 4.68 -7.71
C GLN A 119 -1.83 4.94 -9.13
N VAL A 120 -2.35 3.89 -9.78
CA VAL A 120 -2.90 3.95 -11.13
C VAL A 120 -4.43 3.97 -11.06
N ASN A 121 -5.07 4.90 -11.76
CA ASN A 121 -6.50 4.91 -11.99
C ASN A 121 -6.86 3.87 -13.05
N ILE A 122 -6.80 2.60 -12.66
CA ILE A 122 -6.91 1.47 -13.57
C ILE A 122 -8.28 1.33 -14.24
N GLY A 123 -9.32 1.87 -13.60
CA GLY A 123 -10.70 1.87 -14.11
C GLY A 123 -11.05 3.11 -14.94
N ASN A 124 -10.11 4.05 -15.10
CA ASN A 124 -10.32 5.34 -15.78
C ASN A 124 -11.56 6.11 -15.28
N GLU A 125 -11.79 6.08 -13.96
CA GLU A 125 -12.94 6.72 -13.30
C GLU A 125 -12.54 8.14 -12.86
N THR A 126 -13.19 9.16 -13.41
CA THR A 126 -12.83 10.58 -13.19
C THR A 126 -12.84 11.02 -11.73
N GLN A 127 -13.65 10.37 -10.88
CA GLN A 127 -13.78 10.65 -9.46
C GLN A 127 -12.73 9.94 -8.57
N LYS A 128 -11.96 8.98 -9.13
CA LYS A 128 -10.96 8.23 -8.39
C LYS A 128 -9.56 8.84 -8.50
N SER A 129 -8.80 8.72 -7.42
CA SER A 129 -7.37 9.08 -7.40
C SER A 129 -6.56 8.08 -8.22
N GLY A 130 -5.38 8.52 -8.63
CA GLY A 130 -4.42 7.73 -9.39
C GLY A 130 -4.05 8.38 -10.71
N VAL A 131 -2.88 8.06 -11.20
CA VAL A 131 -2.39 8.50 -12.51
C VAL A 131 -3.19 7.81 -13.60
N ALA A 132 -3.63 8.55 -14.62
CA ALA A 132 -4.30 7.97 -15.78
C ALA A 132 -3.36 7.00 -16.51
N ILE A 133 -3.90 5.91 -17.06
CA ILE A 133 -3.12 4.83 -17.69
C ILE A 133 -2.15 5.38 -18.73
N ASP A 134 -2.59 6.30 -19.56
CA ASP A 134 -1.79 6.89 -20.66
C ASP A 134 -0.60 7.71 -20.14
N ASN A 135 -0.61 8.17 -18.91
CA ASN A 135 0.42 8.99 -18.30
C ASN A 135 1.34 8.20 -17.35
N VAL A 136 1.05 6.93 -17.09
CA VAL A 136 1.77 6.14 -16.07
C VAL A 136 3.24 5.98 -16.41
N ASP A 137 3.58 5.65 -17.65
CA ASP A 137 4.97 5.43 -18.06
C ASP A 137 5.82 6.69 -17.93
N ALA A 138 5.27 7.84 -18.32
CA ALA A 138 5.94 9.13 -18.19
C ALA A 138 6.13 9.50 -16.71
N PHE A 139 5.11 9.27 -15.89
CA PHE A 139 5.17 9.57 -14.47
C PHE A 139 6.14 8.64 -13.70
N ILE A 140 6.22 7.35 -14.06
CA ILE A 140 7.22 6.42 -13.51
C ILE A 140 8.63 6.94 -13.81
N LYS A 141 8.91 7.29 -15.09
CA LYS A 141 10.21 7.81 -15.49
C LYS A 141 10.57 9.08 -14.73
N PHE A 142 9.65 10.03 -14.63
CA PHE A 142 9.82 11.25 -13.85
C PHE A 142 10.18 10.96 -12.39
N CYS A 143 9.45 10.07 -11.72
CA CYS A 143 9.70 9.73 -10.33
C CYS A 143 11.07 9.07 -10.13
N ILE A 144 11.44 8.11 -10.99
CA ILE A 144 12.65 7.30 -10.82
C ILE A 144 13.89 8.05 -11.29
N PHE A 145 13.88 8.63 -12.50
CA PHE A 145 15.10 9.18 -13.12
C PHE A 145 15.32 10.65 -12.75
N ASP A 146 14.26 11.47 -12.76
CA ASP A 146 14.41 12.90 -12.49
C ASP A 146 14.41 13.17 -10.98
N LEU A 147 13.51 12.53 -10.23
CA LEU A 147 13.39 12.75 -8.78
C LEU A 147 14.14 11.70 -7.93
N ARG A 148 14.62 10.60 -8.51
CA ARG A 148 15.36 9.54 -7.81
C ARG A 148 14.61 8.95 -6.60
N LEU A 149 13.30 8.89 -6.67
CA LEU A 149 12.47 8.23 -5.65
C LEU A 149 12.55 6.71 -5.79
N ASP A 150 12.54 5.99 -4.67
CA ASP A 150 12.52 4.52 -4.63
C ASP A 150 11.09 4.02 -4.97
N VAL A 151 10.70 4.14 -6.25
CA VAL A 151 9.44 3.59 -6.76
C VAL A 151 9.63 2.09 -6.98
N ILE A 152 9.06 1.30 -6.08
CA ILE A 152 9.21 -0.16 -6.11
C ILE A 152 8.12 -0.86 -6.93
N GLY A 153 6.98 -0.20 -7.20
CA GLY A 153 5.86 -0.85 -7.86
C GLY A 153 4.65 0.04 -8.10
N LEU A 154 3.56 -0.61 -8.50
CA LEU A 154 2.28 0.02 -8.78
C LEU A 154 1.20 -0.41 -7.78
N MET A 155 0.23 0.47 -7.58
CA MET A 155 -0.96 0.18 -6.77
C MET A 155 -2.22 0.49 -7.56
N CYS A 156 -3.26 -0.33 -7.41
CA CYS A 156 -4.59 0.03 -7.87
C CYS A 156 -5.69 -0.36 -6.88
N ILE A 157 -6.84 0.29 -7.05
CA ILE A 157 -8.13 -0.08 -6.48
C ILE A 157 -9.10 -0.16 -7.65
N PRO A 158 -9.44 -1.36 -8.13
CA PRO A 158 -10.34 -1.50 -9.27
C PRO A 158 -11.75 -0.95 -8.96
N PRO A 159 -12.58 -0.72 -9.98
CA PRO A 159 -14.00 -0.47 -9.79
C PRO A 159 -14.66 -1.59 -8.98
N ALA A 160 -15.72 -1.23 -8.21
CA ALA A 160 -16.48 -2.19 -7.42
C ALA A 160 -17.45 -2.98 -8.32
N ILE A 161 -16.91 -3.87 -9.11
CA ILE A 161 -17.65 -4.74 -10.04
C ILE A 161 -17.30 -6.21 -9.81
N SER A 162 -18.09 -7.12 -10.37
CA SER A 162 -17.94 -8.57 -10.17
C SER A 162 -16.71 -9.17 -10.84
N ASN A 163 -16.21 -8.59 -11.92
CA ASN A 163 -15.03 -9.10 -12.64
C ASN A 163 -13.89 -8.10 -12.62
N VAL A 164 -12.90 -8.36 -11.76
CA VAL A 164 -11.71 -7.50 -11.58
C VAL A 164 -10.45 -8.05 -12.28
N ASP A 165 -10.52 -9.23 -12.88
CA ASP A 165 -9.38 -9.93 -13.48
C ASP A 165 -8.61 -9.06 -14.47
N HIS A 166 -9.32 -8.41 -15.38
CA HIS A 166 -8.71 -7.59 -16.43
C HIS A 166 -7.98 -6.36 -15.87
N TYR A 167 -8.41 -5.80 -14.74
CA TYR A 167 -7.72 -4.67 -14.09
C TYR A 167 -6.41 -5.12 -13.44
N PHE A 168 -6.41 -6.24 -12.74
CA PHE A 168 -5.19 -6.78 -12.15
C PHE A 168 -4.18 -7.24 -13.20
N LYS A 169 -4.68 -7.89 -14.27
CA LYS A 169 -3.85 -8.24 -15.43
C LYS A 169 -3.21 -6.99 -16.05
N LYS A 170 -4.01 -5.94 -16.30
CA LYS A 170 -3.52 -4.69 -16.87
C LYS A 170 -2.47 -4.01 -16.01
N LEU A 171 -2.67 -3.96 -14.68
CA LEU A 171 -1.66 -3.39 -13.77
C LEU A 171 -0.36 -4.18 -13.81
N SER A 172 -0.44 -5.51 -13.86
CA SER A 172 0.71 -6.40 -13.98
C SER A 172 1.48 -6.18 -15.28
N GLU A 173 0.79 -6.01 -16.40
CA GLU A 173 1.38 -5.69 -17.70
C GLU A 173 2.14 -4.35 -17.68
N ILE A 174 1.52 -3.30 -17.11
CA ILE A 174 2.15 -1.97 -16.98
C ILE A 174 3.40 -2.06 -16.10
N ALA A 175 3.33 -2.74 -14.96
CA ALA A 175 4.48 -2.91 -14.07
C ALA A 175 5.63 -3.66 -14.76
N SER A 176 5.32 -4.75 -15.44
CA SER A 176 6.30 -5.54 -16.20
C SER A 176 6.98 -4.72 -17.31
N HIS A 177 6.20 -3.93 -18.06
CA HIS A 177 6.72 -3.03 -19.10
C HIS A 177 7.73 -2.01 -18.53
N ASN A 178 7.51 -1.55 -17.30
CA ASN A 178 8.38 -0.57 -16.63
C ASN A 178 9.43 -1.22 -15.69
N ASN A 179 9.64 -2.53 -15.76
CA ASN A 179 10.56 -3.28 -14.89
C ASN A 179 10.30 -3.11 -13.38
N LEU A 180 9.06 -2.80 -13.00
CA LEU A 180 8.64 -2.73 -11.60
C LEU A 180 8.21 -4.12 -11.11
N LYS A 181 8.68 -4.49 -9.90
CA LYS A 181 8.51 -5.85 -9.37
C LYS A 181 7.34 -5.98 -8.41
N GLU A 182 6.94 -4.88 -7.78
CA GLU A 182 5.97 -4.93 -6.69
C GLU A 182 4.58 -4.48 -7.17
N LEU A 183 3.55 -5.22 -6.75
CA LEU A 183 2.16 -4.94 -7.08
C LEU A 183 1.32 -4.91 -5.80
N SER A 184 0.85 -3.72 -5.42
CA SER A 184 -0.09 -3.53 -4.32
C SER A 184 -1.51 -3.54 -4.85
N MET A 185 -2.15 -4.68 -4.84
CA MET A 185 -3.52 -4.88 -5.32
C MET A 185 -4.17 -6.07 -4.60
N GLY A 186 -5.50 -6.10 -4.58
CA GLY A 186 -6.26 -7.10 -3.85
C GLY A 186 -6.60 -6.67 -2.42
N MET A 187 -7.87 -6.80 -2.09
CA MET A 187 -8.49 -6.54 -0.80
C MET A 187 -9.27 -7.76 -0.33
N SER A 188 -10.05 -7.64 0.74
CA SER A 188 -10.76 -8.78 1.37
C SER A 188 -11.57 -9.65 0.41
N ASN A 189 -12.12 -9.08 -0.67
CA ASN A 189 -13.02 -9.80 -1.57
C ASN A 189 -12.36 -10.31 -2.86
N ASP A 190 -11.13 -9.86 -3.16
CA ASP A 190 -10.50 -10.09 -4.46
C ASP A 190 -9.00 -10.41 -4.38
N TYR A 191 -8.44 -10.59 -3.15
CA TYR A 191 -7.01 -10.84 -2.96
C TYR A 191 -6.53 -12.15 -3.64
N GLU A 192 -7.35 -13.18 -3.71
CA GLU A 192 -7.01 -14.44 -4.36
C GLU A 192 -6.81 -14.25 -5.87
N ILE A 193 -7.71 -13.48 -6.49
CA ILE A 193 -7.60 -13.11 -7.89
C ILE A 193 -6.36 -12.23 -8.09
N ALA A 194 -6.14 -11.24 -7.22
CA ALA A 194 -4.97 -10.37 -7.30
C ALA A 194 -3.66 -11.16 -7.21
N ILE A 195 -3.56 -12.16 -6.32
CA ILE A 195 -2.38 -13.03 -6.19
C ILE A 195 -2.14 -13.83 -7.49
N LYS A 196 -3.18 -14.34 -8.13
CA LYS A 196 -3.09 -15.02 -9.43
C LYS A 196 -2.48 -14.13 -10.51
N TYR A 197 -2.72 -12.82 -10.44
CA TYR A 197 -2.15 -11.83 -11.38
C TYR A 197 -0.87 -11.16 -10.87
N GLY A 198 -0.21 -11.75 -9.86
CA GLY A 198 1.12 -11.33 -9.44
C GLY A 198 1.15 -10.29 -8.31
N ALA A 199 0.06 -10.12 -7.54
CA ALA A 199 0.11 -9.28 -6.36
C ALA A 199 1.23 -9.69 -5.41
N THR A 200 2.05 -8.74 -4.98
CA THR A 200 3.12 -8.93 -3.99
C THR A 200 2.74 -8.33 -2.64
N TYR A 201 1.76 -7.43 -2.63
CA TYR A 201 1.13 -6.87 -1.44
C TYR A 201 -0.38 -6.91 -1.58
N VAL A 202 -1.06 -7.55 -0.61
CA VAL A 202 -2.52 -7.52 -0.46
C VAL A 202 -2.92 -6.73 0.78
N ARG A 203 -4.02 -5.97 0.72
CA ARG A 203 -4.46 -5.02 1.75
C ARG A 203 -5.78 -5.46 2.35
N ILE A 204 -5.74 -6.11 3.50
CA ILE A 204 -6.92 -6.79 4.05
C ILE A 204 -7.27 -6.23 5.43
N GLY A 205 -8.52 -5.85 5.61
CA GLY A 205 -9.07 -5.35 6.88
C GLY A 205 -10.36 -6.06 7.27
N SER A 206 -11.44 -5.92 6.48
CA SER A 206 -12.76 -6.47 6.81
C SER A 206 -12.77 -7.98 7.02
N ALA A 207 -12.03 -8.75 6.25
CA ALA A 207 -11.93 -10.20 6.45
C ALA A 207 -11.26 -10.61 7.77
N ILE A 208 -10.54 -9.69 8.43
CA ILE A 208 -9.89 -9.93 9.73
C ILE A 208 -10.79 -9.46 10.88
N PHE A 209 -11.41 -8.27 10.75
CA PHE A 209 -12.02 -7.55 11.89
C PHE A 209 -13.56 -7.59 11.93
N ASN A 210 -14.22 -8.00 10.84
CA ASN A 210 -15.71 -8.08 10.78
C ASN A 210 -16.24 -9.51 10.96
#